data_282a59abcd2f280b39bcfccdb3b2db6f
#
_entry.id   282a59abcd2f280b39bcfccdb3b2db6f
#
_cell.length_a   1.000
_cell.length_b   1.000
_cell.length_c   1.000
_cell.angle_alpha   90.00
_cell.angle_beta   90.00
_cell.angle_gamma   90.00
#
_symmetry.space_group_name_H-M   'P 1'
#
loop_
_entity.id
_entity.type
_entity.pdbx_description
1 polymer ?
#
loop_
_entity_poly.entity_id
_entity_poly.type
_entity_poly.pdbx_seq_one_letter_code
_entity_poly.pdbx_strand_id
1 'polypeptide(L)'
;GTFTHNNLDFSKDVLHLADLGFKQISVEPVVAADTEEYAIREEDIPQIMEEYDTLAKEMIKREKEGKGFNFFHFMIDLTGGPCVYKRLSGCGSGTEYLAVTPWGDFYPCHQFVGEEQYLMGNVDEGITKPEIQKEFGGCNVYTKKDCKDCFARFYCSGGCAANAFHFQGDIKGNYEIGCELQRKRVECAIMIKAALACD
;
A
#
# COMPACT_ATOMS: atom_id res chain seq x y z
N GLY A 1 -7.04 2.05 10.23
CA GLY A 1 -6.43 3.32 10.66
C GLY A 1 -5.45 3.85 9.63
N THR A 2 -4.92 5.04 9.92
CA THR A 2 -3.91 5.69 9.07
C THR A 2 -2.86 6.33 9.97
N PHE A 3 -1.58 6.13 9.67
CA PHE A 3 -0.50 6.84 10.33
C PHE A 3 0.12 7.90 9.40
N THR A 4 0.68 8.94 10.00
CA THR A 4 1.22 10.12 9.34
C THR A 4 2.54 10.50 9.99
N HIS A 5 3.25 11.52 9.47
CA HIS A 5 4.40 12.12 10.13
C HIS A 5 4.13 12.46 11.62
N ASN A 6 2.90 12.84 11.95
CA ASN A 6 2.54 13.30 13.30
C ASN A 6 2.20 12.17 14.30
N ASN A 7 2.04 10.92 13.84
CA ASN A 7 1.72 9.76 14.68
C ASN A 7 2.39 8.49 14.12
N LEU A 8 3.70 8.42 14.27
CA LEU A 8 4.50 7.30 13.74
C LEU A 8 4.43 6.04 14.60
N ASP A 9 3.96 6.13 15.85
CA ASP A 9 3.89 5.04 16.82
C ASP A 9 2.69 4.08 16.60
N PHE A 10 2.40 3.79 15.34
CA PHE A 10 1.22 3.03 14.91
C PHE A 10 1.17 1.59 15.46
N SER A 11 2.30 1.02 15.87
CA SER A 11 2.30 -0.31 16.51
C SER A 11 1.47 -0.30 17.80
N LYS A 12 1.47 0.80 18.56
CA LYS A 12 0.65 0.96 19.76
C LYS A 12 -0.83 0.95 19.43
N ASP A 13 -1.23 1.65 18.36
CA ASP A 13 -2.62 1.68 17.90
C ASP A 13 -3.11 0.30 17.48
N VAL A 14 -2.28 -0.42 16.70
CA VAL A 14 -2.58 -1.80 16.27
C VAL A 14 -2.73 -2.73 17.47
N LEU A 15 -1.80 -2.66 18.43
CA LEU A 15 -1.83 -3.51 19.63
C LEU A 15 -3.01 -3.16 20.54
N HIS A 16 -3.36 -1.88 20.66
CA HIS A 16 -4.56 -1.44 21.39
C HIS A 16 -5.83 -2.01 20.75
N LEU A 17 -5.97 -1.93 19.43
CA LEU A 17 -7.12 -2.52 18.74
C LEU A 17 -7.17 -4.05 18.93
N ALA A 18 -6.03 -4.73 18.90
CA ALA A 18 -5.95 -6.16 19.17
C ALA A 18 -6.40 -6.49 20.61
N ASP A 19 -6.02 -5.66 21.59
CA ASP A 19 -6.42 -5.81 23.00
C ASP A 19 -7.92 -5.58 23.22
N LEU A 20 -8.55 -4.74 22.38
CA LEU A 20 -10.01 -4.59 22.33
C LEU A 20 -10.73 -5.79 21.66
N GLY A 21 -9.97 -6.77 21.14
CA GLY A 21 -10.52 -8.01 20.58
C GLY A 21 -10.67 -8.03 19.06
N PHE A 22 -10.25 -6.97 18.35
CA PHE A 22 -10.24 -6.99 16.88
C PHE A 22 -9.22 -8.00 16.35
N LYS A 23 -9.66 -8.86 15.42
CA LYS A 23 -8.84 -9.94 14.85
C LYS A 23 -8.28 -9.61 13.47
N GLN A 24 -8.81 -8.62 12.80
CA GLN A 24 -8.36 -8.16 11.48
C GLN A 24 -8.12 -6.65 11.56
N ILE A 25 -6.88 -6.25 11.45
CA ILE A 25 -6.47 -4.86 11.68
C ILE A 25 -5.65 -4.38 10.48
N SER A 26 -5.95 -3.17 10.00
CA SER A 26 -5.18 -2.46 8.98
C SER A 26 -4.89 -1.04 9.44
N VAL A 27 -3.63 -0.64 9.33
CA VAL A 27 -3.18 0.74 9.53
C VAL A 27 -2.25 1.10 8.38
N GLU A 28 -2.70 2.04 7.54
CA GLU A 28 -2.04 2.44 6.31
C GLU A 28 -1.16 3.67 6.52
N PRO A 29 -0.06 3.82 5.78
CA PRO A 29 0.60 5.12 5.65
C PRO A 29 -0.33 6.09 4.90
N VAL A 30 -0.31 7.35 5.29
CA VAL A 30 -1.07 8.38 4.58
C VAL A 30 -0.60 8.51 3.12
N VAL A 31 -1.55 8.76 2.23
CA VAL A 31 -1.29 9.21 0.85
C VAL A 31 -1.48 10.72 0.84
N ALA A 32 -0.42 11.47 0.64
CA ALA A 32 -0.42 12.92 0.69
C ALA A 32 0.65 13.48 -0.25
N ALA A 33 0.49 14.73 -0.70
CA ALA A 33 1.57 15.44 -1.38
C ALA A 33 2.71 15.74 -0.38
N ASP A 34 3.93 15.84 -0.86
CA ASP A 34 5.12 16.12 -0.05
C ASP A 34 5.10 17.48 0.66
N THR A 35 4.26 18.40 0.15
CA THR A 35 4.01 19.72 0.73
C THR A 35 3.13 19.72 1.96
N GLU A 36 2.43 18.62 2.23
CA GLU A 36 1.53 18.51 3.39
C GLU A 36 2.31 18.28 4.68
N GLU A 37 1.91 18.97 5.75
CA GLU A 37 2.59 18.89 7.05
C GLU A 37 2.58 17.47 7.64
N TYR A 38 1.56 16.69 7.32
CA TYR A 38 1.36 15.32 7.81
C TYR A 38 1.94 14.25 6.88
N ALA A 39 2.52 14.62 5.73
CA ALA A 39 3.13 13.67 4.80
C ALA A 39 4.31 12.95 5.45
N ILE A 40 4.44 11.66 5.18
CA ILE A 40 5.58 10.86 5.63
C ILE A 40 6.82 11.29 4.85
N ARG A 41 7.93 11.48 5.56
CA ARG A 41 9.22 11.96 5.05
C ARG A 41 10.29 10.90 5.16
N GLU A 42 11.41 11.10 4.47
CA GLU A 42 12.56 10.19 4.55
C GLU A 42 13.11 10.06 5.97
N GLU A 43 13.09 11.14 6.75
CA GLU A 43 13.52 11.15 8.16
C GLU A 43 12.66 10.28 9.09
N ASP A 44 11.43 9.94 8.69
CA ASP A 44 10.52 9.08 9.46
C ASP A 44 10.79 7.59 9.25
N ILE A 45 11.47 7.23 8.15
CA ILE A 45 11.69 5.84 7.76
C ILE A 45 12.31 5.00 8.89
N PRO A 46 13.39 5.44 9.57
CA PRO A 46 13.97 4.64 10.64
C PRO A 46 12.98 4.28 11.75
N GLN A 47 12.17 5.24 12.19
CA GLN A 47 11.17 5.00 13.22
C GLN A 47 10.06 4.06 12.72
N ILE A 48 9.57 4.26 11.50
CA ILE A 48 8.55 3.37 10.90
C ILE A 48 9.08 1.92 10.80
N MET A 49 10.37 1.74 10.45
CA MET A 49 10.99 0.40 10.41
C MET A 49 11.01 -0.26 11.80
N GLU A 50 11.34 0.50 12.85
CA GLU A 50 11.31 0.01 14.23
C GLU A 50 9.89 -0.35 14.68
N GLU A 51 8.88 0.43 14.29
CA GLU A 51 7.48 0.13 14.58
C GLU A 51 7.01 -1.17 13.92
N TYR A 52 7.40 -1.41 12.65
CA TYR A 52 7.12 -2.70 12.00
C TYR A 52 7.82 -3.87 12.68
N ASP A 53 9.08 -3.72 13.09
CA ASP A 53 9.81 -4.77 13.82
C ASP A 53 9.17 -5.06 15.18
N THR A 54 8.79 -4.02 15.91
CA THR A 54 8.11 -4.11 17.20
C THR A 54 6.79 -4.85 17.07
N LEU A 55 5.98 -4.47 16.08
CA LEU A 55 4.70 -5.10 15.81
C LEU A 55 4.87 -6.58 15.42
N ALA A 56 5.82 -6.89 14.56
CA ALA A 56 6.07 -8.26 14.12
C ALA A 56 6.54 -9.17 15.28
N LYS A 57 7.43 -8.67 16.15
CA LYS A 57 7.87 -9.40 17.35
C LYS A 57 6.72 -9.67 18.32
N GLU A 58 5.88 -8.66 18.57
CA GLU A 58 4.73 -8.81 19.45
C GLU A 58 3.66 -9.75 18.86
N MET A 59 3.46 -9.74 17.55
CA MET A 59 2.57 -10.69 16.86
C MET A 59 3.05 -12.13 17.02
N ILE A 60 4.34 -12.41 16.86
CA ILE A 60 4.93 -13.74 17.10
C ILE A 60 4.66 -14.19 18.52
N LYS A 61 4.93 -13.34 19.51
CA LYS A 61 4.70 -13.64 20.92
C LYS A 61 3.23 -13.94 21.21
N ARG A 62 2.31 -13.08 20.75
CA ARG A 62 0.87 -13.25 20.95
C ARG A 62 0.32 -14.51 20.26
N GLU A 63 0.84 -14.87 19.09
CA GLU A 63 0.46 -16.11 18.42
C GLU A 63 0.81 -17.33 19.25
N LYS A 64 2.02 -17.39 19.80
CA LYS A 64 2.47 -18.46 20.73
C LYS A 64 1.65 -18.53 22.03
N GLU A 65 1.10 -17.40 22.47
CA GLU A 65 0.23 -17.31 23.65
C GLU A 65 -1.26 -17.61 23.34
N GLY A 66 -1.61 -17.91 22.09
CA GLY A 66 -2.99 -18.12 21.67
C GLY A 66 -3.85 -16.84 21.61
N LYS A 67 -3.20 -15.68 21.55
CA LYS A 67 -3.82 -14.35 21.46
C LYS A 67 -3.57 -13.68 20.10
N GLY A 68 -3.30 -14.47 19.08
CA GLY A 68 -2.99 -14.01 17.74
C GLY A 68 -4.07 -13.11 17.13
N PHE A 69 -3.64 -12.23 16.25
CA PHE A 69 -4.46 -11.38 15.38
C PHE A 69 -3.77 -11.21 14.03
N ASN A 70 -4.51 -10.78 13.01
CA ASN A 70 -3.96 -10.51 11.70
C ASN A 70 -3.75 -9.00 11.50
N PHE A 71 -2.55 -8.65 11.09
CA PHE A 71 -2.23 -7.32 10.57
C PHE A 71 -2.15 -7.40 9.05
N PHE A 72 -3.02 -6.70 8.35
CA PHE A 72 -3.22 -6.82 6.90
C PHE A 72 -1.92 -6.79 6.09
N HIS A 73 -0.99 -5.90 6.44
CA HIS A 73 0.27 -5.72 5.71
C HIS A 73 1.27 -6.85 5.88
N PHE A 74 1.10 -7.72 6.87
CA PHE A 74 1.92 -8.91 7.07
C PHE A 74 1.26 -10.20 6.58
N MET A 75 0.01 -10.11 6.10
CA MET A 75 -0.73 -11.24 5.54
C MET A 75 -0.29 -11.54 4.10
N ILE A 76 0.95 -11.99 3.95
CA ILE A 76 1.56 -12.31 2.66
C ILE A 76 1.61 -13.83 2.53
N ASP A 77 1.04 -14.39 1.46
CA ASP A 77 1.17 -15.82 1.16
C ASP A 77 2.58 -16.13 0.67
N LEU A 78 3.38 -16.70 1.56
CA LEU A 78 4.74 -17.17 1.30
C LEU A 78 4.82 -18.66 0.97
N THR A 79 3.71 -19.40 1.02
CA THR A 79 3.67 -20.86 0.83
C THR A 79 3.27 -21.26 -0.59
N GLY A 80 2.23 -20.64 -1.14
CA GLY A 80 1.74 -20.93 -2.48
C GLY A 80 2.39 -20.07 -3.55
N GLY A 81 3.10 -19.02 -3.15
CA GLY A 81 3.63 -17.98 -4.02
C GLY A 81 2.54 -17.07 -4.59
N PRO A 82 2.90 -15.87 -5.06
CA PRO A 82 1.94 -14.96 -5.67
C PRO A 82 1.50 -15.47 -7.04
N CYS A 83 0.20 -15.37 -7.34
CA CYS A 83 -0.26 -15.46 -8.72
C CYS A 83 0.28 -14.23 -9.48
N VAL A 84 1.29 -14.42 -10.32
CA VAL A 84 1.99 -13.32 -11.02
C VAL A 84 1.02 -12.43 -11.77
N TYR A 85 0.05 -13.01 -12.48
CA TYR A 85 -0.95 -12.23 -13.22
C TYR A 85 -1.71 -11.23 -12.33
N LYS A 86 -2.14 -11.66 -11.15
CA LYS A 86 -2.85 -10.79 -10.17
C LYS A 86 -1.93 -9.81 -9.44
N ARG A 87 -0.61 -9.94 -9.62
CA ARG A 87 0.41 -9.16 -8.91
C ARG A 87 1.22 -8.26 -9.83
N LEU A 88 0.81 -8.12 -11.08
CA LEU A 88 1.50 -7.24 -12.04
C LEU A 88 1.19 -5.77 -11.77
N SER A 89 -0.06 -5.45 -11.53
CA SER A 89 -0.55 -4.10 -11.23
C SER A 89 -1.04 -4.03 -9.79
N GLY A 90 -0.97 -2.87 -9.19
CA GLY A 90 -1.38 -2.64 -7.80
C GLY A 90 -2.87 -2.91 -7.54
N CYS A 91 -3.58 -1.90 -7.05
CA CYS A 91 -4.99 -2.04 -6.66
C CYS A 91 -5.99 -2.06 -7.83
N GLY A 92 -5.53 -1.93 -9.09
CA GLY A 92 -6.42 -1.90 -10.26
C GLY A 92 -7.10 -0.54 -10.49
N SER A 93 -6.59 0.55 -9.87
CA SER A 93 -7.11 1.90 -10.10
C SER A 93 -7.15 2.25 -11.59
N GLY A 94 -8.25 2.86 -12.03
CA GLY A 94 -8.48 3.24 -13.42
C GLY A 94 -8.81 2.09 -14.37
N THR A 95 -8.68 0.82 -13.94
CA THR A 95 -8.94 -0.35 -14.78
C THR A 95 -9.97 -1.30 -14.19
N GLU A 96 -9.84 -1.68 -12.92
CA GLU A 96 -10.73 -2.62 -12.25
C GLU A 96 -11.79 -1.89 -11.41
N TYR A 97 -11.54 -0.64 -11.04
CA TYR A 97 -12.49 0.25 -10.39
C TYR A 97 -12.24 1.71 -10.75
N LEU A 98 -13.22 2.56 -10.47
CA LEU A 98 -13.19 4.01 -10.65
C LEU A 98 -13.71 4.69 -9.39
N ALA A 99 -13.29 5.93 -9.14
CA ALA A 99 -13.95 6.83 -8.23
C ALA A 99 -15.02 7.62 -9.02
N VAL A 100 -16.21 7.73 -8.43
CA VAL A 100 -17.32 8.52 -8.99
C VAL A 100 -17.60 9.67 -8.03
N THR A 101 -17.50 10.90 -8.50
CA THR A 101 -17.81 12.09 -7.69
C THR A 101 -19.32 12.25 -7.47
N PRO A 102 -19.76 13.07 -6.51
CA PRO A 102 -21.19 13.40 -6.36
C PRO A 102 -21.81 14.04 -7.61
N TRP A 103 -21.01 14.62 -8.50
CA TRP A 103 -21.45 15.23 -9.76
C TRP A 103 -21.44 14.26 -10.93
N GLY A 104 -21.01 13.02 -10.70
CA GLY A 104 -21.00 11.96 -11.69
C GLY A 104 -19.68 11.81 -12.46
N ASP A 105 -18.66 12.57 -12.15
CA ASP A 105 -17.35 12.50 -12.83
C ASP A 105 -16.57 11.25 -12.45
N PHE A 106 -15.85 10.66 -13.41
CA PHE A 106 -15.03 9.46 -13.23
C PHE A 106 -13.54 9.81 -13.11
N TYR A 107 -12.90 9.28 -12.07
CA TYR A 107 -11.46 9.34 -11.87
C TYR A 107 -10.87 7.95 -11.62
N PRO A 108 -9.57 7.72 -11.86
CA PRO A 108 -8.94 6.41 -11.65
C PRO A 108 -9.07 5.88 -10.21
N CYS A 109 -8.97 6.76 -9.21
CA CYS A 109 -9.31 6.50 -7.82
C CYS A 109 -9.60 7.82 -7.09
N HIS A 110 -10.04 7.74 -5.83
CA HIS A 110 -10.39 8.92 -5.03
C HIS A 110 -9.24 9.93 -4.85
N GLN A 111 -8.00 9.47 -4.90
CA GLN A 111 -6.81 10.32 -4.78
C GLN A 111 -6.53 11.20 -6.01
N PHE A 112 -7.19 10.91 -7.13
CA PHE A 112 -7.08 11.71 -8.35
C PHE A 112 -8.28 12.63 -8.58
N VAL A 113 -9.24 12.65 -7.65
CA VAL A 113 -10.40 13.55 -7.75
C VAL A 113 -9.93 15.01 -7.72
N GLY A 114 -10.30 15.77 -8.76
CA GLY A 114 -9.86 17.16 -8.93
C GLY A 114 -8.64 17.35 -9.84
N GLU A 115 -7.93 16.27 -10.19
CA GLU A 115 -6.86 16.30 -11.18
C GLU A 115 -7.44 16.27 -12.60
N GLU A 116 -7.63 17.40 -13.25
CA GLU A 116 -8.31 17.52 -14.56
C GLU A 116 -7.73 16.59 -15.64
N GLN A 117 -6.42 16.36 -15.61
CA GLN A 117 -5.73 15.46 -16.54
C GLN A 117 -6.18 14.00 -16.41
N TYR A 118 -6.70 13.60 -15.24
CA TYR A 118 -7.20 12.25 -14.94
C TYR A 118 -8.72 12.14 -14.90
N LEU A 119 -9.44 13.17 -15.34
CA LEU A 119 -10.90 13.08 -15.57
C LEU A 119 -11.17 12.14 -16.75
N MET A 120 -11.76 10.96 -16.49
CA MET A 120 -11.95 9.88 -17.46
C MET A 120 -13.27 9.96 -18.24
N GLY A 121 -14.23 10.71 -17.74
CA GLY A 121 -15.59 10.80 -18.26
C GLY A 121 -16.61 11.01 -17.14
N ASN A 122 -17.86 10.67 -17.38
CA ASN A 122 -18.94 10.84 -16.40
C ASN A 122 -20.03 9.77 -16.54
N VAL A 123 -21.02 9.79 -15.63
CA VAL A 123 -22.11 8.80 -15.59
C VAL A 123 -23.04 8.84 -16.80
N ASP A 124 -23.14 9.99 -17.49
CA ASP A 124 -24.04 10.16 -18.64
C ASP A 124 -23.40 9.70 -19.95
N GLU A 125 -22.10 9.97 -20.12
CA GLU A 125 -21.35 9.70 -21.35
C GLU A 125 -20.47 8.44 -21.27
N GLY A 126 -20.26 7.93 -20.04
CA GLY A 126 -19.33 6.84 -19.78
C GLY A 126 -17.87 7.29 -19.81
N ILE A 127 -16.95 6.37 -20.12
CA ILE A 127 -15.52 6.67 -20.23
C ILE A 127 -15.27 7.33 -21.60
N THR A 128 -14.96 8.62 -21.59
CA THR A 128 -14.67 9.41 -22.80
C THR A 128 -13.17 9.49 -23.11
N LYS A 129 -12.30 9.20 -22.13
CA LYS A 129 -10.83 9.20 -22.27
C LYS A 129 -10.23 7.81 -21.98
N PRO A 130 -10.40 6.83 -22.88
CA PRO A 130 -9.89 5.47 -22.68
C PRO A 130 -8.35 5.39 -22.65
N GLU A 131 -7.65 6.41 -23.13
CA GLU A 131 -6.19 6.52 -23.02
C GLU A 131 -5.71 6.56 -21.57
N ILE A 132 -6.44 7.17 -20.65
CA ILE A 132 -6.13 7.18 -19.21
C ILE A 132 -6.24 5.75 -18.67
N GLN A 133 -7.32 5.05 -19.01
CA GLN A 133 -7.50 3.65 -18.60
C GLN A 133 -6.35 2.77 -19.12
N LYS A 134 -5.94 2.97 -20.38
CA LYS A 134 -4.81 2.26 -20.98
C LYS A 134 -3.49 2.60 -20.29
N GLU A 135 -3.29 3.85 -19.89
CA GLU A 135 -2.10 4.28 -19.17
C GLU A 135 -1.98 3.59 -17.81
N PHE A 136 -3.06 3.59 -17.02
CA PHE A 136 -3.11 2.88 -15.74
C PHE A 136 -2.92 1.37 -15.89
N GLY A 137 -3.56 0.75 -16.88
CA GLY A 137 -3.38 -0.68 -17.21
C GLY A 137 -1.96 -1.03 -17.66
N GLY A 138 -1.26 -0.07 -18.27
CA GLY A 138 0.16 -0.21 -18.64
C GLY A 138 1.14 -0.02 -17.49
N CYS A 139 0.68 0.51 -16.35
CA CYS A 139 1.52 0.78 -15.18
C CYS A 139 1.66 -0.48 -14.32
N ASN A 140 2.76 -1.22 -14.46
CA ASN A 140 2.97 -2.50 -13.79
C ASN A 140 4.44 -2.71 -13.40
N VAL A 141 4.74 -3.81 -12.68
CA VAL A 141 6.07 -4.13 -12.15
C VAL A 141 7.16 -4.32 -13.21
N TYR A 142 6.80 -4.56 -14.46
CA TYR A 142 7.76 -4.70 -15.57
C TYR A 142 8.02 -3.38 -16.29
N THR A 143 7.09 -2.43 -16.22
CA THR A 143 7.23 -1.11 -16.85
C THR A 143 7.89 -0.08 -15.93
N LYS A 144 7.83 -0.30 -14.61
CA LYS A 144 8.52 0.53 -13.62
C LYS A 144 9.98 0.10 -13.47
N LYS A 145 10.90 1.05 -13.68
CA LYS A 145 12.35 0.79 -13.76
C LYS A 145 12.88 0.06 -12.53
N ASP A 146 12.56 0.55 -11.33
CA ASP A 146 13.15 0.05 -10.09
C ASP A 146 12.46 -1.19 -9.53
N CYS A 147 11.28 -1.55 -10.09
CA CYS A 147 10.58 -2.78 -9.74
C CYS A 147 11.22 -4.03 -10.32
N LYS A 148 11.98 -3.90 -11.43
CA LYS A 148 12.53 -5.02 -12.20
C LYS A 148 13.35 -5.99 -11.35
N ASP A 149 14.20 -5.47 -10.47
CA ASP A 149 15.13 -6.24 -9.64
C ASP A 149 14.72 -6.27 -8.15
N CYS A 150 13.53 -5.73 -7.82
CA CYS A 150 13.02 -5.71 -6.45
C CYS A 150 12.50 -7.09 -6.03
N PHE A 151 12.97 -7.62 -4.90
CA PHE A 151 12.50 -8.91 -4.37
C PHE A 151 11.02 -8.88 -3.96
N ALA A 152 10.52 -7.71 -3.55
CA ALA A 152 9.15 -7.53 -3.10
C ALA A 152 8.14 -7.29 -4.23
N ARG A 153 8.57 -7.19 -5.50
CA ARG A 153 7.72 -6.73 -6.63
C ARG A 153 6.38 -7.44 -6.77
N PHE A 154 6.36 -8.77 -6.61
CA PHE A 154 5.12 -9.56 -6.75
C PHE A 154 4.25 -9.60 -5.47
N TYR A 155 4.72 -9.00 -4.40
CA TYR A 155 3.95 -8.75 -3.18
C TYR A 155 3.48 -7.29 -3.09
N CYS A 156 4.29 -6.36 -3.63
CA CYS A 156 4.00 -4.94 -3.74
C CYS A 156 3.09 -4.59 -4.93
N SER A 157 3.23 -5.31 -6.06
CA SER A 157 2.50 -5.07 -7.32
C SER A 157 2.74 -3.68 -7.92
N GLY A 158 3.91 -3.07 -7.68
CA GLY A 158 4.30 -1.78 -8.27
C GLY A 158 3.94 -0.55 -7.45
N GLY A 159 3.37 -0.71 -6.25
CA GLY A 159 3.04 0.38 -5.35
C GLY A 159 1.79 1.17 -5.73
N CYS A 160 1.59 2.32 -5.10
CA CYS A 160 0.45 3.19 -5.30
C CYS A 160 0.72 4.20 -6.44
N ALA A 161 -0.15 4.23 -7.46
CA ALA A 161 -0.04 5.17 -8.57
C ALA A 161 -0.22 6.63 -8.11
N ALA A 162 -1.10 6.88 -7.13
CA ALA A 162 -1.32 8.22 -6.58
C ALA A 162 -0.09 8.73 -5.83
N ASN A 163 0.54 7.92 -4.98
CA ASN A 163 1.78 8.31 -4.32
C ASN A 163 2.89 8.60 -5.35
N ALA A 164 3.03 7.76 -6.38
CA ALA A 164 4.00 8.01 -7.44
C ALA A 164 3.75 9.34 -8.14
N PHE A 165 2.49 9.64 -8.46
CA PHE A 165 2.09 10.91 -9.08
C PHE A 165 2.36 12.11 -8.16
N HIS A 166 1.94 12.06 -6.90
CA HIS A 166 2.12 13.18 -5.96
C HIS A 166 3.58 13.51 -5.68
N PHE A 167 4.47 12.52 -5.67
CA PHE A 167 5.88 12.73 -5.37
C PHE A 167 6.76 12.91 -6.61
N GLN A 168 6.37 12.39 -7.79
CA GLN A 168 7.20 12.44 -9.00
C GLN A 168 6.49 13.05 -10.22
N GLY A 169 5.19 13.37 -10.10
CA GLY A 169 4.40 13.91 -11.22
C GLY A 169 4.04 12.87 -12.28
N ASP A 170 4.34 11.58 -12.06
CA ASP A 170 4.09 10.48 -13.02
C ASP A 170 3.66 9.21 -12.27
N ILE A 171 2.55 8.60 -12.70
CA ILE A 171 2.06 7.34 -12.14
C ILE A 171 3.02 6.16 -12.35
N LYS A 172 3.92 6.26 -13.36
CA LYS A 172 4.96 5.27 -13.67
C LYS A 172 6.21 5.43 -12.81
N GLY A 173 6.32 6.52 -12.07
CA GLY A 173 7.37 6.74 -11.10
C GLY A 173 7.29 5.78 -9.92
N ASN A 174 8.27 5.83 -9.04
CA ASN A 174 8.28 5.12 -7.78
C ASN A 174 8.18 6.09 -6.61
N TYR A 175 7.40 5.76 -5.63
CA TYR A 175 7.41 6.44 -4.34
C TYR A 175 8.41 5.72 -3.43
N GLU A 176 9.63 6.27 -3.30
CA GLU A 176 10.76 5.60 -2.65
C GLU A 176 10.45 5.23 -1.19
N ILE A 177 9.84 6.14 -0.42
CA ILE A 177 9.42 5.85 0.95
C ILE A 177 8.49 4.62 0.98
N GLY A 178 7.50 4.59 0.09
CA GLY A 178 6.59 3.44 -0.04
C GLY A 178 7.31 2.15 -0.44
N CYS A 179 8.38 2.24 -1.23
CA CYS A 179 9.21 1.09 -1.59
C CYS A 179 9.95 0.53 -0.37
N GLU A 180 10.53 1.38 0.48
CA GLU A 180 11.17 0.98 1.73
C GLU A 180 10.17 0.32 2.68
N LEU A 181 9.04 0.96 2.93
CA LEU A 181 7.99 0.44 3.79
C LEU A 181 7.52 -0.95 3.32
N GLN A 182 7.34 -1.10 2.02
CA GLN A 182 6.85 -2.38 1.47
C GLN A 182 7.90 -3.50 1.55
N ARG A 183 9.17 -3.19 1.31
CA ARG A 183 10.27 -4.16 1.53
C ARG A 183 10.29 -4.63 2.99
N LYS A 184 10.19 -3.69 3.93
CA LYS A 184 10.14 -4.00 5.36
C LYS A 184 8.95 -4.87 5.75
N ARG A 185 7.77 -4.60 5.20
CA ARG A 185 6.57 -5.42 5.43
C ARG A 185 6.77 -6.86 4.97
N VAL A 186 7.40 -7.08 3.82
CA VAL A 186 7.72 -8.42 3.32
C VAL A 186 8.75 -9.11 4.22
N GLU A 187 9.78 -8.40 4.68
CA GLU A 187 10.76 -8.93 5.64
C GLU A 187 10.09 -9.36 6.95
N CYS A 188 9.22 -8.52 7.51
CA CYS A 188 8.46 -8.85 8.73
C CYS A 188 7.56 -10.08 8.52
N ALA A 189 6.88 -10.19 7.37
CA ALA A 189 6.07 -11.36 7.06
C ALA A 189 6.90 -12.66 6.99
N ILE A 190 8.10 -12.59 6.38
CA ILE A 190 9.06 -13.71 6.34
C ILE A 190 9.52 -14.06 7.76
N MET A 191 9.87 -13.05 8.57
CA MET A 191 10.29 -13.25 9.97
C MET A 191 9.21 -13.96 10.79
N ILE A 192 7.96 -13.47 10.72
CA ILE A 192 6.82 -14.09 11.42
C ILE A 192 6.65 -15.54 10.98
N LYS A 193 6.65 -15.79 9.68
CA LYS A 193 6.46 -17.14 9.14
C LYS A 193 7.57 -18.09 9.58
N ALA A 194 8.81 -17.65 9.51
CA ALA A 194 9.97 -18.43 9.93
C ALA A 194 9.93 -18.75 11.43
N ALA A 195 9.64 -17.75 12.28
CA ALA A 195 9.58 -17.93 13.73
C ALA A 195 8.47 -18.87 14.17
N LEU A 196 7.33 -18.89 13.46
CA LEU A 196 6.19 -19.76 13.78
C LEU A 196 6.30 -21.16 13.14
N ALA A 197 7.19 -21.36 12.17
CA ALA A 197 7.44 -22.67 11.57
C ALA A 197 8.46 -23.52 12.33
N CYS A 198 9.23 -22.92 13.25
CA CYS A 198 10.29 -23.57 14.02
C CYS A 198 9.82 -24.11 15.37
N ASP A 199 8.56 -23.98 15.72
CA ASP A 199 7.89 -24.55 16.90
C ASP A 199 7.06 -25.76 16.49
#